data_9e64e27284177b4348865bbf12604c94
#
_entry.id   9e64e27284177b4348865bbf12604c94
#
_cell.length_a   1.000
_cell.length_b   1.000
_cell.length_c   1.000
_cell.angle_alpha   90.00
_cell.angle_beta   90.00
_cell.angle_gamma   90.00
#
_symmetry.space_group_name_H-M   'P 1'
#
loop_
_entity.id
_entity.type
_entity.pdbx_description
1 polymer ?
#
loop_
_entity_poly.entity_id
_entity_poly.type
_entity_poly.pdbx_seq_one_letter_code
_entity_poly.pdbx_strand_id
1 'polypeptide(L)'
;MLEETDVVIFDVLGDVVCGGFAAPLQHADRAIIVTANDFDSIYAMNRIIAAVQAKSKNYNVRLAGCIANRSKDTDEVDRYCKEVGFKRVAHLPDLDAIRKSRLKKKTLFEMDDNEEIQLVQKEYLRLAQLLWDGTDPLAPQPLEDRDIFELLGFD
;
A
#
# COMPACT_ATOMS: atom_id res chain seq x y z
N MET A 1 -18.27 -11.46 16.54
CA MET A 1 -18.74 -11.17 15.16
C MET A 1 -17.61 -11.21 14.13
N LEU A 2 -16.34 -11.31 14.53
CA LEU A 2 -15.18 -11.56 13.65
C LEU A 2 -14.76 -13.03 13.57
N GLU A 3 -15.37 -13.89 14.39
CA GLU A 3 -14.98 -15.29 14.57
C GLU A 3 -15.31 -16.21 13.36
N GLU A 4 -16.13 -15.72 12.41
CA GLU A 4 -16.51 -16.47 11.20
C GLU A 4 -15.94 -15.85 9.91
N THR A 5 -14.94 -14.96 10.03
CA THR A 5 -14.41 -14.21 8.89
C THR A 5 -12.96 -14.60 8.65
N ASP A 6 -12.64 -15.09 7.44
CA ASP A 6 -11.28 -15.51 7.07
C ASP A 6 -10.32 -14.31 6.90
N VAL A 7 -10.81 -13.19 6.37
CA VAL A 7 -10.02 -11.98 6.13
C VAL A 7 -10.80 -10.73 6.52
N VAL A 8 -10.15 -9.84 7.26
CA VAL A 8 -10.68 -8.50 7.60
C VAL A 8 -9.75 -7.43 7.04
N ILE A 9 -10.29 -6.52 6.26
CA ILE A 9 -9.56 -5.39 5.71
C ILE A 9 -10.02 -4.11 6.40
N PHE A 10 -9.07 -3.42 7.04
CA PHE A 10 -9.27 -2.08 7.59
C PHE A 10 -8.78 -1.06 6.58
N ASP A 11 -9.70 -0.30 5.98
CA ASP A 11 -9.36 0.86 5.14
C ASP A 11 -9.04 2.05 6.05
N VAL A 12 -7.76 2.40 6.14
CA VAL A 12 -7.22 3.38 7.09
C VAL A 12 -6.69 4.58 6.35
N LEU A 13 -7.09 5.77 6.79
CA LEU A 13 -6.55 7.03 6.26
C LEU A 13 -5.05 7.16 6.56
N GLY A 14 -4.31 7.76 5.62
CA GLY A 14 -2.87 8.00 5.74
C GLY A 14 -2.47 9.07 6.76
N ASP A 15 -3.42 9.68 7.46
CA ASP A 15 -3.14 10.63 8.53
C ASP A 15 -2.75 9.91 9.83
N VAL A 16 -1.45 9.82 10.08
CA VAL A 16 -0.87 9.12 11.23
C VAL A 16 -1.12 9.81 12.57
N VAL A 17 -1.59 11.06 12.56
CA VAL A 17 -1.82 11.86 13.76
C VAL A 17 -3.19 11.57 14.38
N CYS A 18 -4.16 11.13 13.61
CA CYS A 18 -5.51 10.89 14.11
C CYS A 18 -5.66 9.54 14.84
N GLY A 19 -6.58 9.49 15.81
CA GLY A 19 -6.89 8.25 16.53
C GLY A 19 -7.41 7.11 15.63
N GLY A 20 -8.00 7.46 14.47
CA GLY A 20 -8.46 6.52 13.45
C GLY A 20 -7.34 5.70 12.81
N PHE A 21 -6.10 6.18 12.80
CA PHE A 21 -4.93 5.42 12.38
C PHE A 21 -4.54 4.34 13.39
N ALA A 22 -4.56 4.66 14.67
CA ALA A 22 -4.03 3.77 15.71
C ALA A 22 -4.95 2.58 16.04
N ALA A 23 -6.26 2.80 16.03
CA ALA A 23 -7.23 1.79 16.46
C ALA A 23 -7.24 0.51 15.59
N PRO A 24 -7.28 0.59 14.24
CA PRO A 24 -7.18 -0.59 13.38
C PRO A 24 -5.89 -1.39 13.56
N LEU A 25 -4.77 -0.71 13.81
CA LEU A 25 -3.45 -1.35 13.94
C LEU A 25 -3.36 -2.27 15.18
N GLN A 26 -4.21 -2.07 16.19
CA GLN A 26 -4.26 -2.95 17.37
C GLN A 26 -4.77 -4.36 17.02
N HIS A 27 -5.56 -4.47 15.96
CA HIS A 27 -6.23 -5.70 15.56
C HIS A 27 -5.68 -6.27 14.24
N ALA A 28 -4.76 -5.57 13.60
CA ALA A 28 -4.19 -6.00 12.33
C ALA A 28 -2.96 -6.88 12.52
N ASP A 29 -2.82 -7.88 11.68
CA ASP A 29 -1.59 -8.69 11.58
C ASP A 29 -0.60 -8.08 10.60
N ARG A 30 -1.10 -7.48 9.52
CA ARG A 30 -0.30 -6.90 8.44
C ARG A 30 -0.78 -5.50 8.09
N ALA A 31 0.17 -4.61 7.83
CA ALA A 31 -0.07 -3.30 7.27
C ALA A 31 0.55 -3.20 5.88
N ILE A 32 -0.27 -2.84 4.90
CA ILE A 32 0.16 -2.55 3.53
C ILE A 32 -0.08 -1.06 3.29
N ILE A 33 0.91 -0.39 2.74
CA ILE A 33 0.81 1.04 2.47
C ILE A 33 0.47 1.23 0.99
N VAL A 34 -0.59 1.98 0.71
CA VAL A 34 -0.95 2.38 -0.65
C VAL A 34 -0.37 3.78 -0.91
N THR A 35 0.43 3.89 -1.94
CA THR A 35 1.12 5.14 -2.32
C THR A 35 0.97 5.39 -3.82
N ALA A 36 1.21 6.63 -4.28
CA ALA A 36 1.42 6.93 -5.69
C ALA A 36 2.92 7.14 -5.96
N ASN A 37 3.29 7.25 -7.24
CA ASN A 37 4.68 7.47 -7.65
C ASN A 37 4.95 8.98 -7.77
N ASP A 38 4.81 9.69 -6.66
CA ASP A 38 5.08 11.13 -6.53
C ASP A 38 5.69 11.43 -5.16
N PHE A 39 6.32 12.58 -5.06
CA PHE A 39 7.03 13.00 -3.84
C PHE A 39 6.14 13.00 -2.60
N ASP A 40 4.97 13.65 -2.67
CA ASP A 40 4.11 13.82 -1.48
C ASP A 40 3.61 12.48 -0.95
N SER A 41 3.25 11.56 -1.87
CA SER A 41 2.80 10.22 -1.53
C SER A 41 3.91 9.37 -0.92
N ILE A 42 5.13 9.46 -1.43
CA ILE A 42 6.29 8.73 -0.91
C ILE A 42 6.73 9.32 0.45
N TYR A 43 6.72 10.63 0.58
CA TYR A 43 6.99 11.31 1.85
C TYR A 43 5.99 10.89 2.93
N ALA A 44 4.70 10.85 2.60
CA ALA A 44 3.66 10.34 3.49
C ALA A 44 3.89 8.85 3.85
N MET A 45 4.25 8.01 2.86
CA MET A 45 4.59 6.61 3.10
C MET A 45 5.74 6.45 4.09
N ASN A 46 6.79 7.25 3.99
CA ASN A 46 7.91 7.25 4.92
C ASN A 46 7.47 7.50 6.38
N ARG A 47 6.58 8.47 6.58
CA ARG A 47 6.01 8.78 7.91
C ARG A 47 5.09 7.67 8.42
N ILE A 48 4.31 7.04 7.54
CA ILE A 48 3.46 5.89 7.90
C ILE A 48 4.32 4.70 8.31
N ILE A 49 5.41 4.41 7.62
CA ILE A 49 6.37 3.36 7.99
C ILE A 49 6.86 3.56 9.43
N ALA A 50 7.36 4.76 9.75
CA ALA A 50 7.83 5.09 11.08
C ALA A 50 6.73 4.93 12.16
N ALA A 51 5.51 5.37 11.85
CA ALA A 51 4.38 5.28 12.76
C ALA A 51 3.94 3.81 13.01
N VAL A 52 3.87 2.97 11.97
CA VAL A 52 3.54 1.54 12.12
C VAL A 52 4.63 0.83 12.92
N GLN A 53 5.90 1.10 12.68
CA GLN A 53 7.01 0.51 13.45
C GLN A 53 6.96 0.92 14.93
N ALA A 54 6.63 2.17 15.23
CA ALA A 54 6.44 2.59 16.60
C ALA A 54 5.31 1.81 17.30
N LYS A 55 4.21 1.52 16.59
CA LYS A 55 3.08 0.75 17.09
C LYS A 55 3.38 -0.75 17.19
N SER A 56 4.20 -1.30 16.29
CA SER A 56 4.58 -2.73 16.30
C SER A 56 5.36 -3.15 17.55
N LYS A 57 5.83 -2.22 18.35
CA LYS A 57 6.43 -2.48 19.67
C LYS A 57 5.40 -2.98 20.68
N ASN A 58 4.13 -2.61 20.52
CA ASN A 58 3.05 -2.92 21.45
C ASN A 58 1.93 -3.76 20.81
N TYR A 59 1.90 -3.89 19.48
CA TYR A 59 0.88 -4.59 18.73
C TYR A 59 1.50 -5.63 17.80
N ASN A 60 0.70 -6.61 17.38
CA ASN A 60 1.16 -7.67 16.46
C ASN A 60 1.36 -7.21 15.03
N VAL A 61 0.90 -6.01 14.68
CA VAL A 61 0.99 -5.49 13.31
C VAL A 61 2.42 -5.43 12.80
N ARG A 62 2.62 -5.91 11.57
CA ARG A 62 3.90 -5.88 10.85
C ARG A 62 3.71 -5.30 9.45
N LEU A 63 4.71 -4.57 8.98
CA LEU A 63 4.74 -4.07 7.61
C LEU A 63 4.90 -5.24 6.62
N ALA A 64 4.09 -5.25 5.56
CA ALA A 64 4.07 -6.29 4.54
C ALA A 64 4.50 -5.78 3.15
N GLY A 65 4.64 -4.47 2.97
CA GLY A 65 5.04 -3.84 1.72
C GLY A 65 4.14 -2.67 1.34
N CYS A 66 4.37 -2.14 0.14
CA CYS A 66 3.53 -1.09 -0.42
C CYS A 66 2.95 -1.47 -1.79
N ILE A 67 1.87 -0.82 -2.15
CA ILE A 67 1.23 -0.87 -3.46
C ILE A 67 1.41 0.50 -4.11
N ALA A 68 2.09 0.55 -5.28
CA ALA A 68 2.08 1.74 -6.12
C ALA A 68 0.75 1.79 -6.86
N ASN A 69 -0.08 2.81 -6.58
CA ASN A 69 -1.43 2.94 -7.09
C ASN A 69 -1.56 4.22 -7.91
N ARG A 70 -2.37 4.18 -8.97
CA ARG A 70 -2.64 5.35 -9.84
C ARG A 70 -1.39 5.98 -10.42
N SER A 71 -0.39 5.19 -10.75
CA SER A 71 0.89 5.65 -11.27
C SER A 71 1.14 5.05 -12.65
N LYS A 72 1.79 5.81 -13.55
CA LYS A 72 2.18 5.32 -14.88
C LYS A 72 3.36 4.37 -14.78
N ASP A 73 4.30 4.70 -13.93
CA ASP A 73 5.53 3.96 -13.61
C ASP A 73 5.71 3.89 -12.10
N THR A 74 6.81 3.30 -11.65
CA THR A 74 7.10 3.06 -10.23
C THR A 74 8.52 3.42 -9.85
N ASP A 75 9.23 4.20 -10.66
CA ASP A 75 10.67 4.44 -10.54
C ASP A 75 11.04 5.07 -9.19
N GLU A 76 10.26 6.06 -8.75
CA GLU A 76 10.51 6.76 -7.49
C GLU A 76 10.16 5.88 -6.29
N VAL A 77 9.02 5.18 -6.35
CA VAL A 77 8.63 4.21 -5.31
C VAL A 77 9.68 3.09 -5.20
N ASP A 78 10.15 2.55 -6.32
CA ASP A 78 11.15 1.48 -6.32
C ASP A 78 12.51 1.96 -5.81
N ARG A 79 12.91 3.20 -6.14
CA ARG A 79 14.11 3.85 -5.61
C ARG A 79 14.02 3.99 -4.10
N TYR A 80 12.92 4.56 -3.60
CA TYR A 80 12.68 4.70 -2.17
C TYR A 80 12.66 3.34 -1.47
N CYS A 81 11.92 2.36 -1.99
CA CYS A 81 11.83 1.03 -1.40
C CYS A 81 13.20 0.34 -1.29
N LYS A 82 14.05 0.49 -2.31
CA LYS A 82 15.42 -0.05 -2.31
C LYS A 82 16.26 0.61 -1.21
N GLU A 83 16.17 1.93 -1.06
CA GLU A 83 16.95 2.69 -0.08
C GLU A 83 16.61 2.30 1.36
N VAL A 84 15.32 2.20 1.67
CA VAL A 84 14.85 1.93 3.04
C VAL A 84 14.73 0.45 3.38
N GLY A 85 14.99 -0.46 2.45
CA GLY A 85 14.79 -1.89 2.65
C GLY A 85 13.30 -2.29 2.72
N PHE A 86 12.46 -1.60 1.95
CA PHE A 86 11.03 -1.90 1.82
C PHE A 86 10.73 -2.62 0.51
N LYS A 87 9.51 -3.10 0.30
CA LYS A 87 9.13 -3.87 -0.88
C LYS A 87 7.84 -3.35 -1.48
N ARG A 88 7.85 -3.03 -2.79
CA ARG A 88 6.63 -2.85 -3.55
C ARG A 88 6.07 -4.24 -3.91
N VAL A 89 4.89 -4.54 -3.41
CA VAL A 89 4.22 -5.85 -3.60
C VAL A 89 3.30 -5.87 -4.81
N ALA A 90 2.79 -4.70 -5.25
CA ALA A 90 1.96 -4.57 -6.44
C ALA A 90 2.10 -3.19 -7.10
N HIS A 91 1.75 -3.14 -8.38
CA HIS A 91 1.54 -1.92 -9.14
C HIS A 91 0.13 -1.93 -9.75
N LEU A 92 -0.66 -0.93 -9.41
CA LEU A 92 -1.99 -0.70 -9.97
C LEU A 92 -1.95 0.60 -10.79
N PRO A 93 -1.84 0.52 -12.11
CA PRO A 93 -1.67 1.68 -12.95
C PRO A 93 -2.91 2.59 -12.97
N ASP A 94 -2.72 3.84 -13.40
CA ASP A 94 -3.84 4.77 -13.60
C ASP A 94 -4.54 4.46 -14.93
N LEU A 95 -5.60 3.66 -14.87
CA LEU A 95 -6.34 3.18 -16.02
C LEU A 95 -7.78 3.72 -16.04
N ASP A 96 -8.21 4.09 -17.24
CA ASP A 96 -9.60 4.51 -17.49
C ASP A 96 -10.62 3.43 -17.10
N ALA A 97 -10.26 2.17 -17.23
CA ALA A 97 -11.10 1.03 -16.84
C ALA A 97 -11.46 1.09 -15.34
N ILE A 98 -10.50 1.43 -14.48
CA ILE A 98 -10.72 1.58 -13.02
C ILE A 98 -11.66 2.75 -12.73
N ARG A 99 -11.50 3.88 -13.43
CA ARG A 99 -12.38 5.03 -13.30
C ARG A 99 -13.79 4.70 -13.77
N LYS A 100 -13.91 4.05 -14.92
CA LYS A 100 -15.21 3.64 -15.51
C LYS A 100 -15.95 2.64 -14.62
N SER A 101 -15.26 1.69 -13.99
CA SER A 101 -15.88 0.73 -13.07
C SER A 101 -16.56 1.44 -11.88
N ARG A 102 -15.88 2.42 -11.29
CA ARG A 102 -16.44 3.23 -10.20
C ARG A 102 -17.69 4.01 -10.62
N LEU A 103 -17.66 4.64 -11.81
CA LEU A 103 -18.82 5.37 -12.35
C LEU A 103 -20.01 4.45 -12.59
N LYS A 104 -19.77 3.21 -13.03
CA LYS A 104 -20.79 2.18 -13.22
C LYS A 104 -21.19 1.48 -11.91
N LYS A 105 -20.54 1.78 -10.79
CA LYS A 105 -20.72 1.12 -9.48
C LYS A 105 -20.52 -0.41 -9.60
N LYS A 106 -19.52 -0.81 -10.38
CA LYS A 106 -19.13 -2.19 -10.62
C LYS A 106 -17.68 -2.41 -10.19
N THR A 107 -17.37 -3.60 -9.76
CA THR A 107 -15.97 -4.03 -9.62
C THR A 107 -15.37 -4.25 -11.02
N LEU A 108 -14.05 -4.33 -11.12
CA LEU A 108 -13.40 -4.67 -12.39
C LEU A 108 -13.78 -6.07 -12.89
N PHE A 109 -14.14 -6.99 -11.97
CA PHE A 109 -14.56 -8.36 -12.30
C PHE A 109 -15.97 -8.44 -12.85
N GLU A 110 -16.76 -7.37 -12.75
CA GLU A 110 -18.13 -7.24 -13.30
C GLU A 110 -18.16 -6.37 -14.57
N MET A 111 -16.99 -5.90 -15.02
CA MET A 111 -16.86 -5.13 -16.26
C MET A 111 -16.74 -6.04 -17.47
N ASP A 112 -17.13 -5.52 -18.63
CA ASP A 112 -16.92 -6.19 -19.90
C ASP A 112 -15.41 -6.43 -20.12
N ASP A 113 -15.08 -7.62 -20.61
CA ASP A 113 -13.72 -8.10 -20.70
C ASP A 113 -12.93 -7.41 -21.84
N ASN A 114 -11.73 -6.93 -21.52
CA ASN A 114 -10.73 -6.46 -22.48
C ASN A 114 -9.32 -6.65 -21.89
N GLU A 115 -8.29 -6.53 -22.71
CA GLU A 115 -6.90 -6.79 -22.31
C GLU A 115 -6.44 -5.93 -21.11
N GLU A 116 -6.83 -4.65 -21.09
CA GLU A 116 -6.49 -3.71 -20.01
C GLU A 116 -7.11 -4.16 -18.68
N ILE A 117 -8.39 -4.55 -18.70
CA ILE A 117 -9.09 -5.04 -17.51
C ILE A 117 -8.49 -6.36 -17.03
N GLN A 118 -8.21 -7.30 -17.94
CA GLN A 118 -7.61 -8.59 -17.61
C GLN A 118 -6.25 -8.44 -16.92
N LEU A 119 -5.40 -7.52 -17.38
CA LEU A 119 -4.10 -7.25 -16.74
C LEU A 119 -4.26 -6.82 -15.30
N VAL A 120 -5.18 -5.89 -15.03
CA VAL A 120 -5.42 -5.41 -13.67
C VAL A 120 -6.10 -6.47 -12.80
N GLN A 121 -7.04 -7.23 -13.33
CA GLN A 121 -7.65 -8.36 -12.62
C GLN A 121 -6.60 -9.38 -12.19
N LYS A 122 -5.65 -9.74 -13.08
CA LYS A 122 -4.53 -10.64 -12.74
C LYS A 122 -3.68 -10.09 -11.59
N GLU A 123 -3.38 -8.80 -11.61
CA GLU A 123 -2.60 -8.17 -10.54
C GLU A 123 -3.36 -8.18 -9.20
N TYR A 124 -4.67 -7.90 -9.19
CA TYR A 124 -5.49 -8.02 -7.99
C TYR A 124 -5.55 -9.45 -7.47
N LEU A 125 -5.71 -10.44 -8.34
CA LEU A 125 -5.72 -11.86 -7.94
C LEU A 125 -4.36 -12.29 -7.38
N ARG A 126 -3.27 -11.87 -8.02
CA ARG A 126 -1.91 -12.13 -7.54
C ARG A 126 -1.66 -11.51 -6.16
N LEU A 127 -2.12 -10.27 -5.98
CA LEU A 127 -2.02 -9.58 -4.67
C LEU A 127 -2.86 -10.31 -3.62
N ALA A 128 -4.09 -10.67 -3.94
CA ALA A 128 -4.96 -11.41 -3.02
C ALA A 128 -4.33 -12.76 -2.61
N GLN A 129 -3.75 -13.50 -3.56
CA GLN A 129 -3.05 -14.75 -3.26
C GLN A 129 -1.82 -14.52 -2.38
N LEU A 130 -1.02 -13.48 -2.68
CA LEU A 130 0.15 -13.12 -1.85
C LEU A 130 -0.25 -12.84 -0.40
N LEU A 131 -1.38 -12.15 -0.19
CA LEU A 131 -1.87 -11.84 1.14
C LEU A 131 -2.43 -13.05 1.86
N TRP A 132 -3.11 -13.93 1.12
CA TRP A 132 -3.65 -15.19 1.64
C TRP A 132 -2.54 -16.15 2.09
N ASP A 133 -1.51 -16.31 1.28
CA ASP A 133 -0.36 -17.17 1.59
C ASP A 133 0.51 -16.61 2.73
N GLY A 134 0.32 -15.33 3.03
CA GLY A 134 1.09 -14.61 4.03
C GLY A 134 2.32 -13.92 3.43
N THR A 135 2.75 -12.88 4.11
CA THR A 135 3.95 -12.10 3.76
C THR A 135 4.94 -12.11 4.92
N ASP A 136 6.22 -12.17 4.61
CA ASP A 136 7.25 -11.97 5.62
C ASP A 136 7.18 -10.56 6.20
N PRO A 137 7.34 -10.41 7.52
CA PRO A 137 7.46 -9.11 8.14
C PRO A 137 8.65 -8.33 7.61
N LEU A 138 8.43 -7.06 7.26
CA LEU A 138 9.48 -6.15 6.80
C LEU A 138 9.83 -5.15 7.91
N ALA A 139 11.12 -4.80 8.00
CA ALA A 139 11.65 -3.83 8.96
C ALA A 139 12.44 -2.73 8.21
N PRO A 140 11.79 -1.94 7.35
CA PRO A 140 12.45 -0.86 6.63
C PRO A 140 13.01 0.19 7.58
N GLN A 141 14.01 0.95 7.11
CA GLN A 141 14.60 2.07 7.85
C GLN A 141 14.11 3.38 7.22
N PRO A 142 13.05 4.03 7.79
CA PRO A 142 12.55 5.27 7.23
C PRO A 142 13.62 6.36 7.28
N LEU A 143 13.62 7.21 6.25
CA LEU A 143 14.58 8.29 6.09
C LEU A 143 14.19 9.50 6.93
N GLU A 144 15.20 10.31 7.31
CA GLU A 144 14.98 11.67 7.82
C GLU A 144 14.49 12.57 6.66
N ASP A 145 13.78 13.65 7.02
CA ASP A 145 13.16 14.55 6.04
C ASP A 145 14.15 15.05 4.97
N ARG A 146 15.36 15.40 5.37
CA ARG A 146 16.42 15.86 4.45
C ARG A 146 16.81 14.79 3.44
N ASP A 147 17.00 13.58 3.91
CA ASP A 147 17.50 12.48 3.08
C ASP A 147 16.46 12.05 2.03
N ILE A 148 15.16 12.14 2.36
CA ILE A 148 14.11 11.85 1.39
C ILE A 148 13.99 12.94 0.32
N PHE A 149 14.23 14.23 0.65
CA PHE A 149 14.29 15.31 -0.34
C PHE A 149 15.45 15.08 -1.32
N GLU A 150 16.63 14.76 -0.81
CA GLU A 150 17.82 14.46 -1.62
C GLU A 150 17.61 13.22 -2.51
N LEU A 151 17.06 12.13 -1.96
CA LEU A 151 16.78 10.91 -2.69
C LEU A 151 15.85 11.13 -3.88
N LEU A 152 14.84 11.98 -3.74
CA LEU A 152 13.82 12.22 -4.78
C LEU A 152 14.13 13.44 -5.65
N GLY A 153 15.31 14.09 -5.47
CA GLY A 153 15.80 15.15 -6.34
C GLY A 153 15.20 16.54 -6.08
N PHE A 154 14.83 16.83 -4.83
CA PHE A 154 14.33 18.14 -4.37
C PHE A 154 15.39 18.82 -3.49
N ASP A 155 16.60 19.00 -4.02
CA ASP A 155 17.72 19.70 -3.37
C ASP A 155 17.47 21.22 -3.21
#